data_e584ea19d240e019a80235a93d8eb19c
#
_entry.id   e584ea19d240e019a80235a93d8eb19c
#
_cell.length_a   1.000
_cell.length_b   1.000
_cell.length_c   1.000
_cell.angle_alpha   90.00
_cell.angle_beta   90.00
_cell.angle_gamma   90.00
#
_symmetry.space_group_name_H-M   'P 1'
#
loop_
_entity.id
_entity.type
_entity.pdbx_description
1 polymer ?
#
loop_
_entity_poly.entity_id
_entity_poly.type
_entity_poly.pdbx_seq_one_letter_code
_entity_poly.pdbx_strand_id
1 'polypeptide(L)'
;AIGIVTIYIIRLFTLQIMSDDYKKNADSNAFLKQVEYPSRGAIYDRNGKLMVYNQPSYDIMVVMNEESGRLDTMDFCNSLGISKEFFIQRMNDIKDRSKNPGYSRYTQQLFMSQLSDKDFSVFQEKMFRFPGFYVQKRSIREYTGPYAAHVLGDVGEVSPSDIEDDSYYQPGDYIGKLGIEKYYEKQLRGEKGIKIKLRDAHGRIQGSYQNGKFDRRPVAGKDLTLGIDLNLQALGERLLQGKIGSIVALDPRTGEVLAMVSSPSYDPRRLVGKMRGKMHRYLSHNPWKPLLNRSIMGQYPPGSTFKTSQGL
;
A
#
# COMPACT_ATOMS: atom_id res chain seq x y z
N ALA A 1 -15.62 -0.31 57.91
CA ALA A 1 -14.41 0.41 57.43
C ALA A 1 -13.41 -0.54 56.77
N ILE A 2 -12.94 -1.62 57.43
CA ILE A 2 -11.89 -2.51 56.92
C ILE A 2 -12.31 -3.19 55.59
N GLY A 3 -13.57 -3.70 55.45
CA GLY A 3 -14.02 -4.33 54.22
C GLY A 3 -14.02 -3.41 53.00
N ILE A 4 -14.36 -2.14 53.17
CA ILE A 4 -14.31 -1.15 52.09
C ILE A 4 -12.87 -0.90 51.65
N VAL A 5 -11.93 -0.78 52.58
CA VAL A 5 -10.52 -0.59 52.28
C VAL A 5 -9.93 -1.79 51.54
N THR A 6 -10.30 -3.01 51.94
CA THR A 6 -9.86 -4.24 51.26
C THR A 6 -10.38 -4.29 49.81
N ILE A 7 -11.65 -3.92 49.57
CA ILE A 7 -12.21 -3.84 48.22
C ILE A 7 -11.45 -2.81 47.36
N TYR A 8 -11.09 -1.64 47.92
CA TYR A 8 -10.32 -0.63 47.21
C TYR A 8 -8.91 -1.11 46.88
N ILE A 9 -8.25 -1.81 47.82
CA ILE A 9 -6.91 -2.37 47.58
C ILE A 9 -6.93 -3.42 46.45
N ILE A 10 -7.90 -4.34 46.50
CA ILE A 10 -8.10 -5.37 45.46
C ILE A 10 -8.39 -4.68 44.12
N ARG A 11 -9.22 -3.67 44.09
CA ARG A 11 -9.55 -2.93 42.86
C ARG A 11 -8.37 -2.18 42.30
N LEU A 12 -7.56 -1.52 43.13
CA LEU A 12 -6.29 -0.86 42.73
C LEU A 12 -5.30 -1.88 42.24
N PHE A 13 -5.15 -3.02 42.90
CA PHE A 13 -4.26 -4.08 42.46
C PHE A 13 -4.67 -4.63 41.07
N THR A 14 -5.93 -4.90 40.84
CA THR A 14 -6.45 -5.38 39.54
C THR A 14 -6.26 -4.31 38.46
N LEU A 15 -6.47 -3.03 38.74
CA LEU A 15 -6.32 -1.94 37.79
C LEU A 15 -4.85 -1.62 37.46
N GLN A 16 -3.94 -1.72 38.45
CA GLN A 16 -2.54 -1.32 38.26
C GLN A 16 -1.62 -2.46 37.83
N ILE A 17 -1.93 -3.70 38.19
CA ILE A 17 -1.02 -4.84 37.99
C ILE A 17 -1.59 -5.86 37.00
N MET A 18 -2.90 -6.12 37.01
CA MET A 18 -3.50 -7.13 36.14
C MET A 18 -4.08 -6.61 34.82
N SER A 19 -4.29 -5.28 34.67
CA SER A 19 -4.81 -4.77 33.42
C SER A 19 -3.70 -4.12 32.58
N ASP A 20 -3.22 -4.85 31.59
CA ASP A 20 -2.30 -4.33 30.57
C ASP A 20 -2.89 -3.20 29.72
N ASP A 21 -4.20 -3.05 29.70
CA ASP A 21 -4.89 -2.05 28.89
C ASP A 21 -4.61 -0.62 29.34
N TYR A 22 -4.51 -0.36 30.66
CA TYR A 22 -4.16 0.95 31.18
C TYR A 22 -2.71 1.30 30.89
N LYS A 23 -1.81 0.33 30.95
CA LYS A 23 -0.39 0.50 30.62
C LYS A 23 -0.23 0.76 29.13
N LYS A 24 -0.91 -0.01 28.27
CA LYS A 24 -0.93 0.21 26.82
C LYS A 24 -1.50 1.58 26.44
N ASN A 25 -2.56 2.03 27.13
CA ASN A 25 -3.15 3.34 26.92
C ASN A 25 -2.23 4.48 27.42
N ALA A 26 -1.57 4.31 28.55
CA ALA A 26 -0.59 5.28 29.06
C ALA A 26 0.62 5.38 28.10
N ASP A 27 1.14 4.25 27.63
CA ASP A 27 2.23 4.18 26.65
C ASP A 27 1.82 4.78 25.30
N SER A 28 0.61 4.54 24.82
CA SER A 28 0.12 5.14 23.57
C SER A 28 -0.19 6.62 23.69
N ASN A 29 -0.47 7.12 24.88
CA ASN A 29 -0.62 8.56 25.12
C ASN A 29 0.74 9.29 25.23
N ALA A 30 1.75 8.64 25.80
CA ALA A 30 3.09 9.20 25.95
C ALA A 30 3.95 9.06 24.69
N PHE A 31 3.71 8.02 23.87
CA PHE A 31 4.53 7.70 22.71
C PHE A 31 3.70 7.65 21.43
N LEU A 32 4.17 8.40 20.43
CA LEU A 32 3.69 8.26 19.04
C LEU A 32 4.65 7.32 18.28
N LYS A 33 4.18 6.12 17.97
CA LYS A 33 4.90 5.22 17.06
C LYS A 33 4.57 5.60 15.62
N GLN A 34 5.51 6.22 14.96
CA GLN A 34 5.41 6.58 13.55
C GLN A 34 6.05 5.49 12.71
N VAL A 35 5.27 4.84 11.84
CA VAL A 35 5.79 3.84 10.90
C VAL A 35 6.51 4.56 9.77
N GLU A 36 7.74 4.14 9.45
CA GLU A 36 8.47 4.55 8.27
C GLU A 36 8.39 3.46 7.21
N TYR A 37 7.85 3.80 6.04
CA TYR A 37 7.69 2.84 4.96
C TYR A 37 8.98 2.70 4.16
N PRO A 38 9.41 1.45 3.87
CA PRO A 38 10.55 1.19 3.00
C PRO A 38 10.21 1.52 1.55
N SER A 39 11.25 1.78 0.77
CA SER A 39 11.13 1.76 -0.69
C SER A 39 10.96 0.32 -1.16
N ARG A 40 9.97 0.06 -2.01
CA ARG A 40 9.78 -1.24 -2.64
C ARG A 40 10.87 -1.45 -3.70
N GLY A 41 11.40 -2.68 -3.85
CA GLY A 41 12.43 -2.99 -4.84
C GLY A 41 11.98 -2.65 -6.27
N ALA A 42 12.88 -2.17 -7.12
CA ALA A 42 12.63 -1.94 -8.54
C ALA A 42 12.61 -3.27 -9.32
N ILE A 43 12.00 -3.26 -10.51
CA ILE A 43 11.97 -4.43 -11.38
C ILE A 43 12.59 -4.05 -12.72
N TYR A 44 13.55 -4.86 -13.14
CA TYR A 44 14.30 -4.69 -14.38
C TYR A 44 14.05 -5.86 -15.33
N ASP A 45 14.18 -5.62 -16.62
CA ASP A 45 14.27 -6.68 -17.62
C ASP A 45 15.64 -7.35 -17.60
N ARG A 46 15.84 -8.42 -18.41
CA ARG A 46 17.10 -9.15 -18.52
C ARG A 46 18.29 -8.30 -18.95
N ASN A 47 18.04 -7.18 -19.62
CA ASN A 47 19.06 -6.26 -20.14
C ASN A 47 19.33 -5.09 -19.17
N GLY A 48 18.76 -5.11 -17.96
CA GLY A 48 18.87 -4.03 -16.99
C GLY A 48 17.98 -2.82 -17.29
N LYS A 49 17.01 -2.94 -18.21
CA LYS A 49 16.06 -1.87 -18.51
C LYS A 49 14.99 -1.80 -17.43
N LEU A 50 14.79 -0.62 -16.86
CA LEU A 50 13.81 -0.40 -15.80
C LEU A 50 12.40 -0.64 -16.33
N MET A 51 11.63 -1.46 -15.63
CA MET A 51 10.23 -1.78 -15.94
C MET A 51 9.28 -1.18 -14.92
N VAL A 52 9.61 -1.28 -13.63
CA VAL A 52 8.78 -0.80 -12.53
C VAL A 52 9.64 -0.12 -11.47
N TYR A 53 9.20 1.05 -11.01
CA TYR A 53 9.90 1.85 -10.01
C TYR A 53 8.93 2.50 -9.03
N ASN A 54 9.45 3.28 -8.09
CA ASN A 54 8.64 3.96 -7.10
C ASN A 54 8.69 5.47 -7.32
N GLN A 55 7.53 6.11 -7.28
CA GLN A 55 7.40 7.56 -7.23
C GLN A 55 7.03 7.99 -5.81
N PRO A 56 7.64 9.05 -5.26
CA PRO A 56 7.24 9.61 -3.97
C PRO A 56 5.77 9.99 -3.96
N SER A 57 5.13 9.77 -2.83
CA SER A 57 3.73 10.14 -2.57
C SER A 57 3.57 10.50 -1.10
N TYR A 58 2.54 11.24 -0.77
CA TYR A 58 2.29 11.71 0.57
C TYR A 58 0.85 11.40 0.97
N ASP A 59 0.70 10.81 2.15
CA ASP A 59 -0.61 10.58 2.77
C ASP A 59 -0.80 11.60 3.89
N ILE A 60 -2.02 12.15 3.98
CA ILE A 60 -2.42 12.98 5.10
C ILE A 60 -3.07 12.08 6.14
N MET A 61 -2.51 12.10 7.32
CA MET A 61 -2.99 11.38 8.49
C MET A 61 -3.63 12.37 9.46
N VAL A 62 -4.63 11.92 10.21
CA VAL A 62 -5.27 12.71 11.27
C VAL A 62 -5.26 11.96 12.60
N VAL A 63 -4.99 12.65 13.69
CA VAL A 63 -5.18 12.18 15.06
C VAL A 63 -6.34 12.96 15.65
N MET A 64 -7.48 12.29 15.82
CA MET A 64 -8.75 12.93 16.17
C MET A 64 -8.73 13.64 17.53
N ASN A 65 -7.91 13.14 18.46
CA ASN A 65 -7.78 13.76 19.79
C ASN A 65 -6.97 15.06 19.79
N GLU A 66 -6.18 15.29 18.75
CA GLU A 66 -5.33 16.47 18.58
C GLU A 66 -6.00 17.52 17.68
N GLU A 67 -7.05 17.15 16.99
CA GLU A 67 -7.89 18.07 16.22
C GLU A 67 -8.69 18.91 17.23
N SER A 68 -8.22 20.15 17.43
CA SER A 68 -8.60 21.01 18.56
C SER A 68 -9.95 21.72 18.43
N GLY A 69 -10.79 21.37 17.44
CA GLY A 69 -12.05 22.07 17.13
C GLY A 69 -11.87 23.55 16.69
N ARG A 70 -10.62 24.00 16.56
CA ARG A 70 -10.26 25.34 16.07
C ARG A 70 -9.76 25.32 14.63
N LEU A 71 -9.93 24.18 13.95
CA LEU A 71 -9.51 24.01 12.56
C LEU A 71 -10.31 24.95 11.65
N ASP A 72 -9.62 25.81 10.94
CA ASP A 72 -10.24 26.51 9.79
C ASP A 72 -10.43 25.51 8.65
N THR A 73 -11.63 24.89 8.65
CA THR A 73 -11.99 23.86 7.67
C THR A 73 -11.95 24.39 6.24
N MET A 74 -12.24 25.70 6.04
CA MET A 74 -12.24 26.28 4.69
C MET A 74 -10.81 26.47 4.17
N ASP A 75 -9.89 26.99 5.01
CA ASP A 75 -8.49 27.12 4.62
C ASP A 75 -7.83 25.75 4.42
N PHE A 76 -8.19 24.75 5.25
CA PHE A 76 -7.75 23.36 5.06
C PHE A 76 -8.22 22.80 3.70
N CYS A 77 -9.53 22.90 3.41
CA CYS A 77 -10.10 22.41 2.15
C CYS A 77 -9.48 23.09 0.93
N ASN A 78 -9.31 24.42 0.98
CA ASN A 78 -8.68 25.20 -0.09
C ASN A 78 -7.21 24.79 -0.31
N SER A 79 -6.48 24.47 0.77
CA SER A 79 -5.07 24.06 0.69
C SER A 79 -4.89 22.70 0.02
N LEU A 80 -5.92 21.85 0.04
CA LEU A 80 -5.91 20.51 -0.56
C LEU A 80 -6.75 20.40 -1.83
N GLY A 81 -7.42 21.49 -2.24
CA GLY A 81 -8.32 21.48 -3.39
C GLY A 81 -9.52 20.52 -3.23
N ILE A 82 -10.01 20.33 -1.99
CA ILE A 82 -11.16 19.46 -1.69
C ILE A 82 -12.38 20.28 -1.26
N SER A 83 -13.58 19.70 -1.43
CA SER A 83 -14.81 20.34 -0.97
C SER A 83 -15.02 20.13 0.54
N LYS A 84 -15.78 21.02 1.16
CA LYS A 84 -16.16 20.92 2.58
C LYS A 84 -16.99 19.64 2.85
N GLU A 85 -17.86 19.28 1.92
CA GLU A 85 -18.67 18.06 1.98
C GLU A 85 -17.80 16.82 2.01
N PHE A 86 -16.77 16.77 1.15
CA PHE A 86 -15.80 15.68 1.15
C PHE A 86 -15.06 15.59 2.50
N PHE A 87 -14.62 16.73 3.05
CA PHE A 87 -13.98 16.77 4.36
C PHE A 87 -14.88 16.18 5.46
N ILE A 88 -16.13 16.65 5.55
CA ILE A 88 -17.09 16.18 6.56
C ILE A 88 -17.38 14.70 6.38
N GLN A 89 -17.62 14.24 5.16
CA GLN A 89 -17.86 12.83 4.87
C GLN A 89 -16.66 11.97 5.29
N ARG A 90 -15.45 12.39 4.94
CA ARG A 90 -14.25 11.65 5.26
C ARG A 90 -13.99 11.57 6.77
N MET A 91 -14.19 12.66 7.50
CA MET A 91 -14.08 12.68 8.97
C MET A 91 -15.10 11.76 9.64
N ASN A 92 -16.33 11.67 9.10
CA ASN A 92 -17.36 10.74 9.57
C ASN A 92 -17.00 9.29 9.25
N ASP A 93 -16.53 9.01 8.04
CA ASP A 93 -16.09 7.67 7.63
C ASP A 93 -14.94 7.14 8.50
N ILE A 94 -14.00 8.01 8.89
CA ILE A 94 -12.91 7.66 9.81
C ILE A 94 -13.45 7.26 11.19
N LYS A 95 -14.48 7.96 11.70
CA LYS A 95 -15.09 7.71 13.03
C LYS A 95 -15.99 6.48 13.04
N ASP A 96 -16.49 6.07 11.89
CA ASP A 96 -17.41 4.95 11.74
C ASP A 96 -16.67 3.62 11.87
N ARG A 97 -16.89 2.92 12.97
CA ARG A 97 -16.25 1.62 13.23
C ARG A 97 -16.68 0.51 12.25
N SER A 98 -17.80 0.67 11.56
CA SER A 98 -18.22 -0.28 10.53
C SER A 98 -17.32 -0.20 9.28
N LYS A 99 -16.81 1.01 8.98
CA LYS A 99 -15.89 1.28 7.87
C LYS A 99 -14.41 1.24 8.28
N ASN A 100 -14.14 1.53 9.55
CA ASN A 100 -12.80 1.59 10.13
C ASN A 100 -12.77 0.83 11.47
N PRO A 101 -12.72 -0.51 11.46
CA PRO A 101 -12.72 -1.33 12.69
C PRO A 101 -11.57 -1.01 13.65
N GLY A 102 -10.42 -0.55 13.11
CA GLY A 102 -9.24 -0.13 13.87
C GLY A 102 -9.27 1.32 14.37
N TYR A 103 -10.40 2.00 14.31
CA TYR A 103 -10.52 3.39 14.75
C TYR A 103 -10.16 3.59 16.21
N SER A 104 -9.21 4.50 16.44
CA SER A 104 -8.88 5.05 17.74
C SER A 104 -8.72 6.57 17.64
N ARG A 105 -9.19 7.30 18.64
CA ARG A 105 -9.04 8.76 18.69
C ARG A 105 -7.57 9.20 18.87
N TYR A 106 -6.74 8.32 19.38
CA TYR A 106 -5.35 8.59 19.76
C TYR A 106 -4.32 8.11 18.74
N THR A 107 -4.74 7.35 17.74
CA THR A 107 -3.86 6.84 16.68
C THR A 107 -4.05 7.61 15.39
N GLN A 108 -3.00 7.63 14.58
CA GLN A 108 -3.05 8.22 13.24
C GLN A 108 -4.03 7.43 12.35
N GLN A 109 -4.97 8.15 11.77
CA GLN A 109 -5.94 7.63 10.81
C GLN A 109 -5.69 8.24 9.44
N LEU A 110 -5.84 7.45 8.38
CA LEU A 110 -5.69 7.93 7.02
C LEU A 110 -6.83 8.90 6.67
N PHE A 111 -6.53 10.17 6.44
CA PHE A 111 -7.49 11.15 5.95
C PHE A 111 -7.55 11.17 4.42
N MET A 112 -6.41 11.35 3.77
CA MET A 112 -6.32 11.37 2.31
C MET A 112 -4.99 10.75 1.87
N SER A 113 -5.03 9.86 0.86
CA SER A 113 -3.84 9.20 0.31
C SER A 113 -3.39 9.86 -0.99
N GLN A 114 -2.13 9.63 -1.33
CA GLN A 114 -1.57 9.86 -2.66
C GLN A 114 -1.66 11.33 -3.12
N LEU A 115 -1.14 12.24 -2.29
CA LEU A 115 -0.87 13.60 -2.73
C LEU A 115 0.35 13.62 -3.64
N SER A 116 0.28 14.43 -4.70
CA SER A 116 1.43 14.73 -5.53
C SER A 116 2.45 15.59 -4.79
N ASP A 117 3.70 15.61 -5.25
CA ASP A 117 4.73 16.52 -4.70
C ASP A 117 4.28 17.98 -4.72
N LYS A 118 3.56 18.40 -5.75
CA LYS A 118 3.04 19.76 -5.90
C LYS A 118 1.99 20.09 -4.84
N ASP A 119 0.98 19.23 -4.67
CA ASP A 119 -0.10 19.44 -3.71
C ASP A 119 0.45 19.38 -2.28
N PHE A 120 1.39 18.46 -2.04
CA PHE A 120 2.08 18.36 -0.76
C PHE A 120 2.86 19.64 -0.41
N SER A 121 3.62 20.20 -1.35
CA SER A 121 4.40 21.42 -1.09
C SER A 121 3.51 22.58 -0.66
N VAL A 122 2.37 22.78 -1.33
CA VAL A 122 1.39 23.82 -0.96
C VAL A 122 0.78 23.56 0.42
N PHE A 123 0.45 22.30 0.72
CA PHE A 123 -0.12 21.93 2.01
C PHE A 123 0.90 22.06 3.14
N GLN A 124 2.15 21.68 2.89
CA GLN A 124 3.23 21.71 3.90
C GLN A 124 3.50 23.12 4.42
N GLU A 125 3.44 24.13 3.58
CA GLU A 125 3.62 25.53 3.98
C GLU A 125 2.59 25.98 5.03
N LYS A 126 1.39 25.41 5.00
CA LYS A 126 0.29 25.75 5.89
C LYS A 126 0.03 24.72 6.99
N MET A 127 0.75 23.62 7.01
CA MET A 127 0.51 22.48 7.91
C MET A 127 0.52 22.89 9.39
N PHE A 128 1.33 23.90 9.77
CA PHE A 128 1.37 24.43 11.14
C PHE A 128 0.04 25.02 11.63
N ARG A 129 -0.87 25.36 10.71
CA ARG A 129 -2.23 25.88 11.00
C ARG A 129 -3.25 24.79 11.25
N PHE A 130 -2.89 23.53 10.95
CA PHE A 130 -3.79 22.39 10.99
C PHE A 130 -3.35 21.36 12.04
N PRO A 131 -3.50 21.69 13.34
CA PRO A 131 -3.12 20.78 14.41
C PRO A 131 -3.91 19.47 14.33
N GLY A 132 -3.24 18.35 14.63
CA GLY A 132 -3.81 17.01 14.52
C GLY A 132 -3.67 16.38 13.14
N PHE A 133 -3.25 17.12 12.11
CA PHE A 133 -2.94 16.57 10.81
C PHE A 133 -1.43 16.39 10.62
N TYR A 134 -1.05 15.27 10.02
CA TYR A 134 0.33 14.88 9.78
C TYR A 134 0.50 14.38 8.36
N VAL A 135 1.70 14.52 7.82
CA VAL A 135 2.06 13.94 6.53
C VAL A 135 2.91 12.70 6.74
N GLN A 136 2.53 11.63 6.08
CA GLN A 136 3.27 10.39 6.03
C GLN A 136 3.81 10.18 4.61
N LYS A 137 5.13 10.11 4.47
CA LYS A 137 5.77 9.82 3.20
C LYS A 137 5.54 8.35 2.82
N ARG A 138 5.10 8.14 1.59
CA ARG A 138 4.91 6.83 0.98
C ARG A 138 5.49 6.78 -0.42
N SER A 139 5.37 5.66 -1.08
CA SER A 139 5.69 5.53 -2.50
C SER A 139 4.51 4.89 -3.25
N ILE A 140 4.29 5.37 -4.47
CA ILE A 140 3.37 4.76 -5.43
C ILE A 140 4.19 3.99 -6.45
N ARG A 141 3.67 2.85 -6.88
CA ARG A 141 4.26 2.03 -7.93
C ARG A 141 4.03 2.67 -9.28
N GLU A 142 5.08 2.76 -10.08
CA GLU A 142 5.01 3.30 -11.44
C GLU A 142 5.62 2.32 -12.45
N TYR A 143 5.01 2.26 -13.63
CA TYR A 143 5.40 1.38 -14.73
C TYR A 143 5.91 2.23 -15.88
N THR A 144 7.06 1.85 -16.46
CA THR A 144 7.71 2.64 -17.53
C THR A 144 6.95 2.60 -18.86
N GLY A 145 6.05 1.63 -19.04
CA GLY A 145 5.26 1.49 -20.26
C GLY A 145 4.00 0.66 -20.08
N PRO A 146 3.16 0.58 -21.12
CA PRO A 146 1.91 -0.18 -21.11
C PRO A 146 2.10 -1.68 -21.33
N TYR A 147 3.30 -2.21 -21.06
CA TYR A 147 3.70 -3.57 -21.40
C TYR A 147 3.80 -4.49 -20.19
N ALA A 148 3.75 -5.81 -20.44
CA ALA A 148 3.98 -6.88 -19.48
C ALA A 148 3.00 -6.88 -18.27
N ALA A 149 1.78 -6.34 -18.44
CA ALA A 149 0.82 -6.19 -17.36
C ALA A 149 0.53 -7.50 -16.60
N HIS A 150 0.35 -8.62 -17.32
CA HIS A 150 0.07 -9.91 -16.71
C HIS A 150 1.29 -10.55 -16.03
N VAL A 151 2.51 -10.21 -16.49
CA VAL A 151 3.76 -10.66 -15.86
C VAL A 151 4.03 -9.86 -14.60
N LEU A 152 4.04 -8.54 -14.71
CA LEU A 152 4.36 -7.65 -13.60
C LEU A 152 3.29 -7.70 -12.51
N GLY A 153 2.03 -7.71 -12.91
CA GLY A 153 0.91 -7.61 -11.98
C GLY A 153 0.68 -6.19 -11.50
N ASP A 154 0.05 -6.07 -10.36
CA ASP A 154 -0.28 -4.78 -9.75
C ASP A 154 -0.21 -4.82 -8.23
N VAL A 155 -0.10 -3.63 -7.63
CA VAL A 155 -0.07 -3.40 -6.19
C VAL A 155 -1.37 -2.73 -5.77
N GLY A 156 -1.99 -3.22 -4.72
CA GLY A 156 -3.24 -2.68 -4.20
C GLY A 156 -3.27 -2.63 -2.69
N GLU A 157 -4.24 -1.94 -2.14
CA GLU A 157 -4.46 -1.89 -0.70
C GLU A 157 -4.77 -3.29 -0.14
N VAL A 158 -4.28 -3.57 1.05
CA VAL A 158 -4.52 -4.82 1.77
C VAL A 158 -6.00 -5.02 2.06
N SER A 159 -6.46 -6.26 1.96
CA SER A 159 -7.79 -6.69 2.41
C SER A 159 -7.73 -7.20 3.85
N PRO A 160 -8.85 -7.35 4.55
CA PRO A 160 -8.87 -7.97 5.88
C PRO A 160 -8.21 -9.35 5.90
N SER A 161 -8.40 -10.17 4.87
CA SER A 161 -7.75 -11.48 4.75
C SER A 161 -6.23 -11.39 4.63
N ASP A 162 -5.70 -10.42 3.89
CA ASP A 162 -4.23 -10.23 3.78
C ASP A 162 -3.61 -9.89 5.14
N ILE A 163 -4.36 -9.17 6.01
CA ILE A 163 -3.90 -8.78 7.36
C ILE A 163 -3.95 -9.99 8.32
N GLU A 164 -4.96 -10.85 8.18
CA GLU A 164 -5.06 -12.09 8.96
C GLU A 164 -3.93 -13.07 8.61
N ASP A 165 -3.57 -13.16 7.33
CA ASP A 165 -2.53 -14.04 6.82
C ASP A 165 -1.10 -13.60 7.20
N ASP A 166 -0.83 -12.29 7.29
CA ASP A 166 0.49 -11.76 7.62
C ASP A 166 0.40 -10.51 8.50
N SER A 167 0.82 -10.64 9.74
CA SER A 167 0.85 -9.57 10.76
C SER A 167 1.76 -8.38 10.42
N TYR A 168 2.54 -8.46 9.34
CA TYR A 168 3.30 -7.33 8.81
C TYR A 168 2.39 -6.20 8.34
N TYR A 169 1.19 -6.53 7.84
CA TYR A 169 0.27 -5.58 7.24
C TYR A 169 -0.67 -4.94 8.27
N GLN A 170 -0.98 -3.68 7.99
CA GLN A 170 -1.95 -2.88 8.73
C GLN A 170 -2.94 -2.26 7.73
N PRO A 171 -4.15 -1.89 8.16
CA PRO A 171 -5.11 -1.20 7.30
C PRO A 171 -4.48 0.01 6.61
N GLY A 172 -4.68 0.14 5.30
CA GLY A 172 -4.09 1.18 4.48
C GLY A 172 -2.69 0.87 3.92
N ASP A 173 -2.13 -0.32 4.21
CA ASP A 173 -0.91 -0.78 3.56
C ASP A 173 -1.16 -1.25 2.13
N TYR A 174 -0.09 -1.42 1.37
CA TYR A 174 -0.13 -1.92 0.00
C TYR A 174 0.57 -3.27 -0.10
N ILE A 175 0.00 -4.16 -0.95
CA ILE A 175 0.49 -5.52 -1.20
C ILE A 175 0.40 -5.82 -2.70
N GLY A 176 1.31 -6.64 -3.23
CA GLY A 176 1.20 -7.18 -4.58
C GLY A 176 -0.02 -8.09 -4.71
N LYS A 177 -0.89 -7.80 -5.66
CA LYS A 177 -2.16 -8.54 -5.86
C LYS A 177 -2.04 -9.63 -6.93
N LEU A 178 -1.25 -9.40 -7.95
CA LEU A 178 -1.06 -10.31 -9.08
C LEU A 178 0.41 -10.35 -9.54
N GLY A 179 0.75 -11.33 -10.38
CA GLY A 179 2.02 -11.43 -11.10
C GLY A 179 3.27 -11.45 -10.20
N ILE A 180 4.35 -10.90 -10.71
CA ILE A 180 5.65 -10.78 -10.02
C ILE A 180 5.51 -9.98 -8.73
N GLU A 181 4.70 -8.93 -8.73
CA GLU A 181 4.45 -8.12 -7.54
C GLU A 181 3.91 -8.94 -6.38
N LYS A 182 3.01 -9.91 -6.64
CA LYS A 182 2.49 -10.83 -5.62
C LYS A 182 3.47 -11.93 -5.26
N TYR A 183 4.05 -12.59 -6.26
CA TYR A 183 4.89 -13.77 -6.03
C TYR A 183 6.17 -13.42 -5.25
N TYR A 184 6.79 -12.29 -5.58
CA TYR A 184 8.00 -11.79 -4.91
C TYR A 184 7.72 -10.71 -3.87
N GLU A 185 6.50 -10.67 -3.31
CA GLU A 185 6.08 -9.67 -2.32
C GLU A 185 7.08 -9.51 -1.18
N LYS A 186 7.50 -10.62 -0.56
CA LYS A 186 8.42 -10.60 0.59
C LYS A 186 9.79 -10.00 0.26
N GLN A 187 10.28 -10.19 -0.96
CA GLN A 187 11.54 -9.61 -1.43
C GLN A 187 11.38 -8.13 -1.78
N LEU A 188 10.26 -7.79 -2.45
CA LEU A 188 10.02 -6.45 -2.96
C LEU A 188 9.60 -5.45 -1.87
N ARG A 189 8.81 -5.86 -0.87
CA ARG A 189 8.19 -4.96 0.10
C ARG A 189 9.16 -4.29 1.07
N GLY A 190 10.32 -4.92 1.35
CA GLY A 190 11.26 -4.48 2.37
C GLY A 190 10.74 -4.64 3.81
N GLU A 191 11.36 -3.97 4.77
CA GLU A 191 10.98 -3.99 6.18
C GLU A 191 10.64 -2.60 6.68
N LYS A 192 9.50 -2.46 7.37
CA LYS A 192 9.06 -1.20 7.96
C LYS A 192 10.00 -0.75 9.08
N GLY A 193 10.30 0.54 9.10
CA GLY A 193 10.92 1.21 10.22
C GLY A 193 9.90 1.72 11.22
N ILE A 194 10.37 2.09 12.41
CA ILE A 194 9.55 2.69 13.47
C ILE A 194 10.35 3.84 14.08
N LYS A 195 9.73 5.02 14.15
CA LYS A 195 10.21 6.14 14.96
C LYS A 195 9.31 6.34 16.15
N ILE A 196 9.91 6.47 17.33
CA ILE A 196 9.19 6.70 18.58
C ILE A 196 9.34 8.15 18.98
N LYS A 197 8.24 8.90 18.93
CA LYS A 197 8.16 10.30 19.35
C LYS A 197 7.53 10.41 20.72
N LEU A 198 8.08 11.29 21.57
CA LEU A 198 7.46 11.66 22.84
C LEU A 198 6.34 12.68 22.61
N ARG A 199 5.24 12.52 23.35
CA ARG A 199 4.14 13.47 23.42
C ARG A 199 3.98 14.02 24.82
N ASP A 200 3.59 15.29 24.93
CA ASP A 200 3.13 15.85 26.20
C ASP A 200 1.67 15.44 26.49
N ALA A 201 1.17 15.87 27.67
CA ALA A 201 -0.21 15.61 28.08
C ALA A 201 -1.27 16.24 27.14
N HIS A 202 -0.87 17.16 26.27
CA HIS A 202 -1.71 17.80 25.26
C HIS A 202 -1.54 17.16 23.85
N GLY A 203 -0.76 16.06 23.74
CA GLY A 203 -0.52 15.36 22.48
C GLY A 203 0.57 15.99 21.60
N ARG A 204 1.23 17.07 22.03
CA ARG A 204 2.25 17.75 21.21
C ARG A 204 3.57 16.97 21.23
N ILE A 205 4.19 16.82 20.05
CA ILE A 205 5.48 16.13 19.90
C ILE A 205 6.57 16.97 20.55
N GLN A 206 7.24 16.40 21.57
CA GLN A 206 8.35 17.00 22.31
C GLN A 206 9.73 16.60 21.76
N GLY A 207 9.78 15.58 20.89
CA GLY A 207 11.02 15.10 20.31
C GLY A 207 11.05 13.59 20.13
N SER A 208 12.23 13.04 19.83
CA SER A 208 12.42 11.59 19.71
C SER A 208 12.63 10.98 21.10
N TYR A 209 12.02 9.83 21.35
CA TYR A 209 12.21 9.10 22.59
C TYR A 209 13.67 8.66 22.75
N GLN A 210 14.28 8.99 23.88
CA GLN A 210 15.69 8.71 24.20
C GLN A 210 16.65 9.00 23.03
N ASN A 211 16.48 10.16 22.37
CA ASN A 211 17.28 10.58 21.22
C ASN A 211 17.26 9.58 20.05
N GLY A 212 16.18 8.82 19.89
CA GLY A 212 16.01 7.85 18.80
C GLY A 212 16.70 6.51 19.02
N LYS A 213 17.15 6.19 20.26
CA LYS A 213 17.83 4.91 20.56
C LYS A 213 17.00 3.67 20.22
N PHE A 214 15.68 3.77 20.25
CA PHE A 214 14.75 2.70 19.94
C PHE A 214 14.13 2.83 18.54
N ASP A 215 14.58 3.80 17.77
CA ASP A 215 14.14 3.93 16.38
C ASP A 215 14.74 2.78 15.55
N ARG A 216 13.93 2.20 14.68
CA ARG A 216 14.35 1.20 13.70
C ARG A 216 14.20 1.80 12.32
N ARG A 217 15.30 1.88 11.57
CA ARG A 217 15.28 2.37 10.19
C ARG A 217 14.58 1.37 9.27
N PRO A 218 13.83 1.83 8.27
CA PRO A 218 13.26 0.96 7.26
C PRO A 218 14.37 0.34 6.40
N VAL A 219 14.18 -0.92 5.99
CA VAL A 219 15.08 -1.62 5.07
C VAL A 219 14.39 -1.69 3.71
N ALA A 220 15.01 -1.13 2.67
CA ALA A 220 14.47 -1.16 1.32
C ALA A 220 14.29 -2.61 0.81
N GLY A 221 13.28 -2.83 -0.02
CA GLY A 221 13.08 -4.08 -0.72
C GLY A 221 14.21 -4.35 -1.71
N LYS A 222 14.37 -5.61 -2.08
CA LYS A 222 15.38 -6.04 -3.05
C LYS A 222 14.87 -5.83 -4.46
N ASP A 223 15.73 -5.31 -5.32
CA ASP A 223 15.45 -5.21 -6.75
C ASP A 223 15.41 -6.60 -7.39
N LEU A 224 14.60 -6.74 -8.44
CA LEU A 224 14.47 -7.97 -9.22
C LEU A 224 14.87 -7.73 -10.66
N THR A 225 15.66 -8.67 -11.22
CA THR A 225 15.91 -8.75 -12.66
C THR A 225 15.16 -9.96 -13.19
N LEU A 226 14.29 -9.74 -14.18
CA LEU A 226 13.48 -10.77 -14.81
C LEU A 226 14.19 -11.36 -16.03
N GLY A 227 13.87 -12.60 -16.42
CA GLY A 227 14.27 -13.19 -17.69
C GLY A 227 13.60 -12.52 -18.92
N ILE A 228 12.57 -11.71 -18.71
CA ILE A 228 11.82 -11.01 -19.77
C ILE A 228 12.73 -10.02 -20.51
N ASP A 229 12.67 -10.07 -21.85
CA ASP A 229 13.18 -9.02 -22.72
C ASP A 229 12.04 -8.06 -23.06
N LEU A 230 12.12 -6.82 -22.58
CA LEU A 230 11.04 -5.84 -22.73
C LEU A 230 10.75 -5.51 -24.20
N ASN A 231 11.75 -5.54 -25.08
CA ASN A 231 11.55 -5.26 -26.51
C ASN A 231 10.77 -6.42 -27.17
N LEU A 232 11.15 -7.66 -26.83
CA LEU A 232 10.44 -8.86 -27.32
C LEU A 232 9.01 -8.92 -26.78
N GLN A 233 8.81 -8.61 -25.51
CA GLN A 233 7.49 -8.50 -24.89
C GLN A 233 6.60 -7.48 -25.61
N ALA A 234 7.12 -6.27 -25.82
CA ALA A 234 6.41 -5.19 -26.52
C ALA A 234 6.09 -5.55 -27.98
N LEU A 235 6.99 -6.27 -28.67
CA LEU A 235 6.73 -6.79 -30.00
C LEU A 235 5.57 -7.79 -29.99
N GLY A 236 5.59 -8.76 -29.06
CA GLY A 236 4.54 -9.78 -28.96
C GLY A 236 3.16 -9.16 -28.66
N GLU A 237 3.09 -8.18 -27.76
CA GLU A 237 1.84 -7.46 -27.45
C GLU A 237 1.31 -6.69 -28.67
N ARG A 238 2.17 -6.06 -29.44
CA ARG A 238 1.81 -5.38 -30.68
C ARG A 238 1.28 -6.35 -31.75
N LEU A 239 1.90 -7.52 -31.90
CA LEU A 239 1.48 -8.55 -32.87
C LEU A 239 0.12 -9.18 -32.50
N LEU A 240 -0.22 -9.23 -31.21
CA LEU A 240 -1.51 -9.71 -30.72
C LEU A 240 -2.58 -8.62 -30.61
N GLN A 241 -2.28 -7.39 -30.96
CA GLN A 241 -3.27 -6.31 -30.91
C GLN A 241 -4.50 -6.64 -31.76
N GLY A 242 -5.70 -6.51 -31.17
CA GLY A 242 -6.96 -6.86 -31.81
C GLY A 242 -7.26 -8.37 -31.94
N LYS A 243 -6.41 -9.23 -31.34
CA LYS A 243 -6.57 -10.69 -31.35
C LYS A 243 -6.75 -11.23 -29.93
N ILE A 244 -7.32 -12.43 -29.80
CA ILE A 244 -7.43 -13.15 -28.54
C ILE A 244 -6.46 -14.33 -28.57
N GLY A 245 -5.56 -14.40 -27.57
CA GLY A 245 -4.59 -15.49 -27.51
C GLY A 245 -3.39 -15.14 -26.62
N SER A 246 -2.33 -15.91 -26.77
CA SER A 246 -1.09 -15.71 -26.04
C SER A 246 0.15 -16.04 -26.89
N ILE A 247 1.29 -15.43 -26.53
CA ILE A 247 2.60 -15.76 -27.05
C ILE A 247 3.52 -15.98 -25.83
N VAL A 248 4.22 -17.11 -25.82
CA VAL A 248 5.27 -17.40 -24.84
C VAL A 248 6.56 -17.73 -25.59
N ALA A 249 7.62 -17.02 -25.25
CA ALA A 249 8.96 -17.29 -25.78
C ALA A 249 9.88 -17.74 -24.65
N LEU A 250 10.54 -18.87 -24.84
CA LEU A 250 11.47 -19.48 -23.88
C LEU A 250 12.84 -19.63 -24.50
N ASP A 251 13.90 -19.43 -23.72
CA ASP A 251 15.23 -19.89 -24.10
C ASP A 251 15.33 -21.39 -23.80
N PRO A 252 15.51 -22.26 -24.81
CA PRO A 252 15.48 -23.71 -24.60
C PRO A 252 16.71 -24.22 -23.82
N ARG A 253 17.78 -23.41 -23.71
CA ARG A 253 19.01 -23.80 -23.00
C ARG A 253 18.93 -23.52 -21.51
N THR A 254 18.27 -22.40 -21.13
CA THR A 254 18.23 -21.91 -19.73
C THR A 254 16.86 -22.12 -19.10
N GLY A 255 15.79 -22.27 -19.91
CA GLY A 255 14.40 -22.28 -19.45
C GLY A 255 13.86 -20.88 -19.11
N GLU A 256 14.63 -19.82 -19.34
CA GLU A 256 14.18 -18.44 -19.06
C GLU A 256 13.00 -18.05 -19.95
N VAL A 257 12.02 -17.40 -19.35
CA VAL A 257 10.88 -16.82 -20.07
C VAL A 257 11.30 -15.46 -20.61
N LEU A 258 11.49 -15.38 -21.93
CA LEU A 258 11.91 -14.14 -22.62
C LEU A 258 10.73 -13.20 -22.90
N ALA A 259 9.56 -13.76 -23.16
CA ALA A 259 8.31 -13.01 -23.29
C ALA A 259 7.13 -13.88 -22.88
N MET A 260 6.13 -13.26 -22.26
CA MET A 260 4.86 -13.87 -21.88
C MET A 260 3.73 -12.88 -22.15
N VAL A 261 3.08 -13.02 -23.26
CA VAL A 261 2.04 -12.10 -23.75
C VAL A 261 0.67 -12.75 -23.65
N SER A 262 -0.28 -12.01 -23.10
CA SER A 262 -1.70 -12.39 -23.07
C SER A 262 -2.52 -11.27 -23.70
N SER A 263 -3.42 -11.60 -24.60
CA SER A 263 -4.29 -10.62 -25.26
C SER A 263 -5.77 -11.08 -25.25
N PRO A 264 -6.72 -10.14 -25.03
CA PRO A 264 -6.49 -8.73 -24.77
C PRO A 264 -5.79 -8.48 -23.43
N SER A 265 -4.99 -7.41 -23.39
CA SER A 265 -4.24 -6.98 -22.24
C SER A 265 -4.80 -5.64 -21.71
N TYR A 266 -4.17 -5.11 -20.70
CA TYR A 266 -4.47 -3.80 -20.13
C TYR A 266 -3.18 -3.02 -19.88
N ASP A 267 -3.31 -1.70 -19.70
CA ASP A 267 -2.18 -0.85 -19.32
C ASP A 267 -1.99 -0.89 -17.79
N PRO A 268 -0.87 -1.44 -17.26
CA PRO A 268 -0.64 -1.55 -15.82
C PRO A 268 -0.58 -0.19 -15.12
N ARG A 269 -0.19 0.88 -15.82
CA ARG A 269 -0.15 2.26 -15.30
C ARG A 269 -1.53 2.75 -14.84
N ARG A 270 -2.62 2.16 -15.38
CA ARG A 270 -4.00 2.48 -15.00
C ARG A 270 -4.50 1.74 -13.75
N LEU A 271 -3.76 0.74 -13.30
CA LEU A 271 -4.04 0.01 -12.06
C LEU A 271 -3.19 0.50 -10.87
N VAL A 272 -2.81 1.77 -10.91
CA VAL A 272 -2.04 2.43 -9.87
C VAL A 272 -2.88 3.51 -9.18
N GLY A 273 -2.63 3.71 -7.91
CA GLY A 273 -3.15 4.84 -7.18
C GLY A 273 -4.67 4.88 -7.02
N LYS A 274 -5.23 6.08 -6.89
CA LYS A 274 -6.67 6.32 -6.66
C LYS A 274 -7.58 5.74 -7.75
N MET A 275 -7.08 5.63 -8.98
CA MET A 275 -7.87 5.13 -10.11
C MET A 275 -7.94 3.61 -10.16
N ARG A 276 -7.10 2.89 -9.39
CA ARG A 276 -6.99 1.43 -9.41
C ARG A 276 -8.35 0.73 -9.23
N GLY A 277 -9.10 1.09 -8.19
CA GLY A 277 -10.39 0.44 -7.90
C GLY A 277 -11.42 0.61 -9.01
N LYS A 278 -11.52 1.81 -9.58
CA LYS A 278 -12.42 2.10 -10.71
C LYS A 278 -11.99 1.32 -11.96
N MET A 279 -10.70 1.33 -12.26
CA MET A 279 -10.17 0.65 -13.44
C MET A 279 -10.27 -0.88 -13.29
N HIS A 280 -9.93 -1.43 -12.13
CA HIS A 280 -10.05 -2.87 -11.87
C HIS A 280 -11.51 -3.34 -12.06
N ARG A 281 -12.49 -2.59 -11.54
CA ARG A 281 -13.91 -2.88 -11.75
C ARG A 281 -14.29 -2.84 -13.22
N TYR A 282 -13.83 -1.84 -13.96
CA TYR A 282 -14.05 -1.73 -15.41
C TYR A 282 -13.48 -2.96 -16.16
N LEU A 283 -12.24 -3.35 -15.86
CA LEU A 283 -11.58 -4.48 -16.50
C LEU A 283 -12.21 -5.83 -16.13
N SER A 284 -12.66 -6.00 -14.89
CA SER A 284 -13.30 -7.24 -14.41
C SER A 284 -14.67 -7.50 -15.05
N HIS A 285 -15.42 -6.43 -15.39
CA HIS A 285 -16.72 -6.55 -16.08
C HIS A 285 -16.59 -6.58 -17.61
N ASN A 286 -15.38 -6.45 -18.15
CA ASN A 286 -15.17 -6.47 -19.57
C ASN A 286 -15.37 -7.91 -20.13
N PRO A 287 -16.28 -8.13 -21.12
CA PRO A 287 -16.59 -9.44 -21.66
C PRO A 287 -15.37 -10.14 -22.31
N TRP A 288 -14.40 -9.38 -22.77
CA TRP A 288 -13.13 -9.90 -23.34
C TRP A 288 -12.12 -10.37 -22.30
N LYS A 289 -12.44 -10.23 -20.99
CA LYS A 289 -11.62 -10.68 -19.85
C LYS A 289 -10.13 -10.28 -19.95
N PRO A 290 -9.80 -8.97 -20.01
CA PRO A 290 -8.43 -8.52 -20.16
C PRO A 290 -7.53 -8.84 -18.94
N LEU A 291 -8.10 -9.10 -17.76
CA LEU A 291 -7.36 -9.53 -16.58
C LEU A 291 -6.94 -11.00 -16.62
N LEU A 292 -7.51 -11.81 -17.53
CA LEU A 292 -7.17 -13.22 -17.64
C LEU A 292 -5.79 -13.39 -18.29
N ASN A 293 -4.84 -13.97 -17.57
CA ASN A 293 -3.56 -14.36 -18.15
C ASN A 293 -3.71 -15.64 -18.98
N ARG A 294 -3.90 -15.49 -20.28
CA ARG A 294 -4.14 -16.60 -21.21
C ARG A 294 -2.91 -17.46 -21.43
N SER A 295 -1.72 -16.93 -21.13
CA SER A 295 -0.47 -17.70 -21.28
C SER A 295 -0.37 -18.86 -20.29
N ILE A 296 -1.00 -18.74 -19.12
CA ILE A 296 -0.94 -19.75 -18.06
C ILE A 296 -2.31 -20.32 -17.67
N MET A 297 -3.40 -19.60 -17.96
CA MET A 297 -4.77 -20.00 -17.58
C MET A 297 -5.66 -20.30 -18.79
N GLY A 298 -5.19 -20.05 -20.02
CA GLY A 298 -5.95 -20.32 -21.24
C GLY A 298 -6.09 -21.82 -21.47
N GLN A 299 -7.31 -22.27 -21.78
CA GLN A 299 -7.63 -23.65 -22.14
C GLN A 299 -8.11 -23.67 -23.58
N TYR A 300 -7.23 -24.10 -24.49
CA TYR A 300 -7.52 -24.14 -25.92
C TYR A 300 -7.21 -25.53 -26.47
N PRO A 301 -7.97 -26.04 -27.47
CA PRO A 301 -7.63 -27.27 -28.18
C PRO A 301 -6.25 -27.12 -28.84
N PRO A 302 -5.25 -27.94 -28.49
CA PRO A 302 -3.89 -27.78 -29.01
C PRO A 302 -3.74 -28.11 -30.51
N GLY A 303 -4.65 -28.90 -31.05
CA GLY A 303 -4.58 -29.31 -32.44
C GLY A 303 -3.30 -30.07 -32.79
N SER A 304 -2.74 -29.85 -34.03
CA SER A 304 -1.54 -30.52 -34.50
C SER A 304 -0.27 -30.19 -33.74
N THR A 305 -0.27 -29.15 -32.86
CA THR A 305 0.86 -28.83 -32.02
C THR A 305 1.14 -29.91 -30.99
N PHE A 306 0.13 -30.70 -30.61
CA PHE A 306 0.28 -31.84 -29.69
C PHE A 306 1.05 -33.03 -30.27
N LYS A 307 1.18 -33.10 -31.61
CA LYS A 307 1.88 -34.21 -32.32
C LYS A 307 3.38 -34.26 -31.91
N THR A 308 3.99 -33.14 -31.59
CA THR A 308 5.39 -33.12 -31.14
C THR A 308 5.59 -33.89 -29.85
N SER A 309 4.63 -33.80 -28.90
CA SER A 309 4.64 -34.58 -27.68
C SER A 309 4.32 -36.06 -27.84
N GLN A 310 3.60 -36.41 -28.89
CA GLN A 310 3.28 -37.83 -29.24
C GLN A 310 4.41 -38.51 -30.01
N GLY A 311 5.31 -37.75 -30.65
CA GLY A 311 6.45 -38.27 -31.39
C GLY A 311 7.69 -38.53 -30.57
N LEU A 312 7.66 -38.18 -29.29
CA LEU A 312 8.70 -38.47 -28.30
C LEU A 312 8.38 -39.77 -27.55
#